data_bb843eab41a172c00067636b4c150dc9
#
_entry.id   bb843eab41a172c00067636b4c150dc9
#
_cell.length_a   1.000
_cell.length_b   1.000
_cell.length_c   1.000
_cell.angle_alpha   90.00
_cell.angle_beta   90.00
_cell.angle_gamma   90.00
#
_symmetry.space_group_name_H-M   'P 1'
#
loop_
_entity.id
_entity.type
_entity.pdbx_description
1 polymer ?
#
loop_
_entity_poly.entity_id
_entity_poly.type
_entity_poly.pdbx_seq_one_letter_code
_entity_poly.pdbx_strand_id
1 'polypeptide(L)'
;MISPETIERIKALMEEASVFEEDLVESFILGSGPGGQKTNKTSNVVRLSHEPSGIAVKCGENRSREINRWLARRMLAETILEREHKRKSEARQKAEKIRRQKRRRSRRQKQRMLADKHAHAEIKANRRKVEEE
;
A
#
# COMPACT_ATOMS: atom_id res chain seq x y z
N MET A 1 6.41 -29.73 -10.46
CA MET A 1 6.34 -29.98 -9.00
C MET A 1 7.00 -28.77 -8.32
N ILE A 2 6.45 -28.25 -7.24
CA ILE A 2 7.08 -27.18 -6.45
C ILE A 2 8.11 -27.84 -5.52
N SER A 3 9.29 -27.20 -5.35
CA SER A 3 10.27 -27.72 -4.40
C SER A 3 9.79 -27.58 -2.96
N PRO A 4 10.15 -28.50 -2.06
CA PRO A 4 9.81 -28.41 -0.63
C PRO A 4 10.27 -27.10 0.00
N GLU A 5 11.45 -26.61 -0.34
CA GLU A 5 11.99 -25.32 0.12
C GLU A 5 11.11 -24.14 -0.24
N THR A 6 10.52 -24.15 -1.45
CA THR A 6 9.61 -23.09 -1.89
C THR A 6 8.32 -23.12 -1.06
N ILE A 7 7.83 -24.30 -0.75
CA ILE A 7 6.63 -24.45 0.11
C ILE A 7 6.90 -23.90 1.50
N GLU A 8 8.05 -24.22 2.08
CA GLU A 8 8.45 -23.71 3.41
C GLU A 8 8.58 -22.19 3.43
N ARG A 9 9.18 -21.59 2.38
CA ARG A 9 9.24 -20.13 2.22
C ARG A 9 7.86 -19.50 2.15
N ILE A 10 6.93 -20.10 1.43
CA ILE A 10 5.56 -19.61 1.33
C ILE A 10 4.85 -19.71 2.69
N LYS A 11 5.02 -20.81 3.42
CA LYS A 11 4.46 -20.95 4.76
C LYS A 11 5.01 -19.89 5.73
N ALA A 12 6.32 -19.65 5.72
CA ALA A 12 6.93 -18.61 6.52
C ALA A 12 6.38 -17.21 6.18
N LEU A 13 6.18 -16.92 4.89
CA LEU A 13 5.57 -15.67 4.45
C LEU A 13 4.11 -15.52 4.89
N MET A 14 3.34 -16.61 4.87
CA MET A 14 1.96 -16.63 5.38
C MET A 14 1.93 -16.38 6.90
N GLU A 15 2.84 -16.98 7.64
CA GLU A 15 2.98 -16.75 9.08
C GLU A 15 3.33 -15.28 9.39
N GLU A 16 4.27 -14.68 8.66
CA GLU A 16 4.60 -13.26 8.77
C GLU A 16 3.39 -12.36 8.48
N ALA A 17 2.57 -12.72 7.49
CA ALA A 17 1.35 -12.01 7.14
C ALA A 17 0.16 -12.33 8.07
N SER A 18 0.34 -13.20 9.08
CA SER A 18 -0.74 -13.71 9.95
C SER A 18 -1.89 -14.32 9.16
N VAL A 19 -1.57 -15.08 8.11
CA VAL A 19 -2.53 -15.80 7.26
C VAL A 19 -2.54 -17.26 7.65
N PHE A 20 -3.65 -17.74 8.20
CA PHE A 20 -3.84 -19.13 8.60
C PHE A 20 -4.71 -19.86 7.59
N GLU A 21 -4.46 -21.16 7.41
CA GLU A 21 -5.23 -22.00 6.46
C GLU A 21 -6.74 -22.04 6.81
N GLU A 22 -7.08 -21.91 8.08
CA GLU A 22 -8.47 -21.89 8.58
C GLU A 22 -9.26 -20.69 8.07
N ASP A 23 -8.59 -19.58 7.81
CA ASP A 23 -9.18 -18.32 7.34
C ASP A 23 -9.26 -18.21 5.80
N LEU A 24 -8.81 -19.27 5.11
CA LEU A 24 -8.73 -19.30 3.66
C LEU A 24 -9.92 -20.01 3.03
N VAL A 25 -10.60 -19.33 2.13
CA VAL A 25 -11.62 -19.93 1.27
C VAL A 25 -11.03 -20.10 -0.13
N GLU A 26 -10.87 -21.36 -0.54
CA GLU A 26 -10.29 -21.74 -1.83
C GLU A 26 -11.37 -22.18 -2.81
N SER A 27 -11.34 -21.67 -4.02
CA SER A 27 -12.23 -22.06 -5.11
C SER A 27 -11.46 -22.24 -6.42
N PHE A 28 -11.92 -23.19 -7.24
CA PHE A 28 -11.29 -23.51 -8.50
C PHE A 28 -12.20 -23.04 -9.65
N ILE A 29 -11.66 -22.20 -10.50
CA ILE A 29 -12.40 -21.59 -11.61
C ILE A 29 -11.77 -21.94 -12.94
N LEU A 30 -12.57 -21.89 -13.99
CA LEU A 30 -12.09 -22.04 -15.36
C LEU A 30 -11.19 -20.85 -15.74
N GLY A 31 -10.10 -21.14 -16.44
CA GLY A 31 -9.27 -20.09 -17.03
C GLY A 31 -10.03 -19.37 -18.14
N SER A 32 -9.92 -18.05 -18.18
CA SER A 32 -10.41 -17.23 -19.29
C SER A 32 -9.22 -16.53 -19.94
N GLY A 33 -9.09 -16.64 -21.27
CA GLY A 33 -8.02 -15.97 -22.02
C GLY A 33 -7.69 -16.68 -23.33
N PRO A 34 -6.81 -16.10 -24.15
CA PRO A 34 -6.30 -16.72 -25.36
C PRO A 34 -5.42 -17.91 -24.97
N GLY A 35 -6.02 -19.08 -24.85
CA GLY A 35 -5.38 -20.32 -24.48
C GLY A 35 -6.07 -21.49 -25.17
N GLY A 36 -5.32 -22.57 -25.38
CA GLY A 36 -5.84 -23.76 -26.04
C GLY A 36 -7.00 -24.44 -25.30
N GLN A 37 -7.60 -25.42 -25.92
CA GLN A 37 -8.78 -26.17 -25.45
C GLN A 37 -8.66 -26.66 -23.98
N LYS A 38 -7.46 -26.97 -23.50
CA LYS A 38 -7.20 -27.43 -22.14
C LYS A 38 -7.43 -26.32 -21.11
N THR A 39 -7.07 -25.09 -21.43
CA THR A 39 -7.21 -23.93 -20.52
C THR A 39 -8.68 -23.61 -20.26
N ASN A 40 -9.54 -23.79 -21.28
CA ASN A 40 -10.96 -23.47 -21.21
C ASN A 40 -11.81 -24.61 -20.62
N LYS A 41 -11.26 -25.85 -20.55
CA LYS A 41 -11.98 -27.03 -20.06
C LYS A 41 -11.56 -27.48 -18.64
N THR A 42 -10.43 -26.98 -18.12
CA THR A 42 -9.93 -27.39 -16.81
C THR A 42 -9.93 -26.24 -15.80
N SER A 43 -10.48 -26.49 -14.61
CA SER A 43 -10.50 -25.52 -13.51
C SER A 43 -9.13 -25.47 -12.82
N ASN A 44 -8.12 -24.98 -13.52
CA ASN A 44 -6.75 -24.87 -13.01
C ASN A 44 -6.46 -23.55 -12.35
N VAL A 45 -7.34 -22.57 -12.49
CA VAL A 45 -7.21 -21.26 -11.86
C VAL A 45 -7.73 -21.35 -10.44
N VAL A 46 -6.91 -20.91 -9.50
CA VAL A 46 -7.21 -20.90 -8.08
C VAL A 46 -7.61 -19.48 -7.68
N ARG A 47 -8.78 -19.34 -7.10
CA ARG A 47 -9.20 -18.14 -6.39
C ARG A 47 -9.10 -18.42 -4.90
N LEU A 48 -8.34 -17.60 -4.20
CA LEU A 48 -8.12 -17.71 -2.76
C LEU A 48 -8.57 -16.41 -2.10
N SER A 49 -9.40 -16.50 -1.09
CA SER A 49 -9.86 -15.35 -0.30
C SER A 49 -9.52 -15.57 1.18
N HIS A 50 -9.10 -14.50 1.83
CA HIS A 50 -8.81 -14.46 3.26
C HIS A 50 -9.91 -13.65 3.95
N GLU A 51 -10.74 -14.32 4.74
CA GLU A 51 -11.92 -13.71 5.35
C GLU A 51 -11.59 -12.52 6.27
N PRO A 52 -10.59 -12.61 7.19
CA PRO A 52 -10.31 -11.50 8.11
C PRO A 52 -9.86 -10.20 7.42
N SER A 53 -9.10 -10.30 6.31
CA SER A 53 -8.62 -9.11 5.59
C SER A 53 -9.56 -8.65 4.47
N GLY A 54 -10.50 -9.51 4.05
CA GLY A 54 -11.38 -9.29 2.90
C GLY A 54 -10.64 -9.26 1.56
N ILE A 55 -9.39 -9.74 1.51
CA ILE A 55 -8.57 -9.76 0.29
C ILE A 55 -8.79 -11.09 -0.43
N ALA A 56 -8.98 -11.01 -1.73
CA ALA A 56 -9.05 -12.18 -2.60
C ALA A 56 -8.05 -12.04 -3.75
N VAL A 57 -7.37 -13.14 -4.06
CA VAL A 57 -6.42 -13.24 -5.18
C VAL A 57 -6.84 -14.35 -6.12
N LYS A 58 -6.38 -14.26 -7.36
CA LYS A 58 -6.63 -15.23 -8.41
C LYS A 58 -5.31 -15.58 -9.08
N CYS A 59 -4.95 -16.85 -9.10
CA CYS A 59 -3.72 -17.35 -9.72
C CYS A 59 -4.02 -18.45 -10.73
N GLY A 60 -3.54 -18.28 -11.93
CA GLY A 60 -3.69 -19.23 -13.04
C GLY A 60 -2.46 -19.27 -13.93
N GLU A 61 -1.28 -18.97 -13.39
CA GLU A 61 -0.03 -18.86 -14.13
C GLU A 61 0.51 -20.19 -14.63
N ASN A 62 0.21 -21.27 -13.91
CA ASN A 62 0.75 -22.57 -14.22
C ASN A 62 -0.33 -23.55 -14.73
N ARG A 63 0.11 -24.57 -15.46
CA ARG A 63 -0.75 -25.67 -15.91
C ARG A 63 -1.18 -26.60 -14.76
N SER A 64 -0.42 -26.63 -13.67
CA SER A 64 -0.69 -27.43 -12.49
C SER A 64 -1.51 -26.63 -11.48
N ARG A 65 -2.67 -27.19 -11.11
CA ARG A 65 -3.52 -26.62 -10.06
C ARG A 65 -2.78 -26.52 -8.72
N GLU A 66 -2.00 -27.54 -8.40
CA GLU A 66 -1.22 -27.58 -7.16
C GLU A 66 -0.20 -26.42 -7.07
N ILE A 67 0.50 -26.16 -8.18
CA ILE A 67 1.42 -25.01 -8.24
C ILE A 67 0.67 -23.71 -8.08
N ASN A 68 -0.47 -23.54 -8.74
CA ASN A 68 -1.30 -22.34 -8.63
C ASN A 68 -1.84 -22.14 -7.21
N ARG A 69 -2.12 -23.20 -6.46
CA ARG A 69 -2.53 -23.11 -5.05
C ARG A 69 -1.46 -22.46 -4.18
N TRP A 70 -0.21 -22.89 -4.33
CA TRP A 70 0.91 -22.31 -3.57
C TRP A 70 1.26 -20.89 -4.02
N LEU A 71 1.21 -20.62 -5.32
CA LEU A 71 1.41 -19.27 -5.85
C LEU A 71 0.31 -18.32 -5.38
N ALA A 72 -0.94 -18.77 -5.32
CA ALA A 72 -2.04 -17.97 -4.78
C ALA A 72 -1.82 -17.61 -3.29
N ARG A 73 -1.33 -18.55 -2.49
CA ARG A 73 -0.98 -18.31 -1.08
C ARG A 73 0.12 -17.26 -0.95
N ARG A 74 1.17 -17.38 -1.77
CA ARG A 74 2.24 -16.39 -1.81
C ARG A 74 1.71 -15.01 -2.16
N MET A 75 0.97 -14.89 -3.26
CA MET A 75 0.39 -13.62 -3.72
C MET A 75 -0.51 -12.98 -2.66
N LEU A 76 -1.32 -13.79 -1.98
CA LEU A 76 -2.20 -13.31 -0.91
C LEU A 76 -1.39 -12.75 0.27
N ALA A 77 -0.40 -13.48 0.76
CA ALA A 77 0.46 -13.06 1.86
C ALA A 77 1.24 -11.78 1.50
N GLU A 78 1.85 -11.70 0.31
CA GLU A 78 2.53 -10.51 -0.19
C GLU A 78 1.59 -9.29 -0.25
N THR A 79 0.36 -9.48 -0.76
CA THR A 79 -0.64 -8.40 -0.85
C THR A 79 -1.07 -7.88 0.52
N ILE A 80 -1.23 -8.77 1.50
CA ILE A 80 -1.58 -8.40 2.88
C ILE A 80 -0.45 -7.60 3.52
N LEU A 81 0.79 -8.07 3.43
CA LEU A 81 1.98 -7.39 3.96
C LEU A 81 2.16 -6.01 3.32
N GLU A 82 2.03 -5.91 2.01
CA GLU A 82 2.15 -4.64 1.28
C GLU A 82 1.08 -3.63 1.75
N ARG A 83 -0.17 -4.10 1.92
CA ARG A 83 -1.26 -3.26 2.43
C ARG A 83 -1.00 -2.77 3.85
N GLU A 84 -0.45 -3.62 4.72
CA GLU A 84 -0.07 -3.23 6.08
C GLU A 84 1.08 -2.23 6.11
N HIS A 85 2.13 -2.46 5.31
CA HIS A 85 3.24 -1.53 5.16
C HIS A 85 2.77 -0.15 4.68
N LYS A 86 1.92 -0.12 3.67
CA LYS A 86 1.32 1.12 3.16
C LYS A 86 0.54 1.84 4.25
N ARG A 87 -0.31 1.14 5.00
CA ARG A 87 -1.10 1.71 6.11
C ARG A 87 -0.21 2.30 7.22
N LYS A 88 0.85 1.58 7.61
CA LYS A 88 1.83 2.04 8.60
C LYS A 88 2.58 3.29 8.10
N SER A 89 3.00 3.31 6.84
CA SER A 89 3.66 4.45 6.22
C SER A 89 2.76 5.69 6.18
N GLU A 90 1.52 5.55 5.74
CA GLU A 90 0.55 6.65 5.71
C GLU A 90 0.25 7.21 7.10
N ALA A 91 0.09 6.35 8.10
CA ALA A 91 -0.11 6.76 9.49
C ALA A 91 1.09 7.56 10.02
N ARG A 92 2.32 7.09 9.73
CA ARG A 92 3.57 7.79 10.09
C ARG A 92 3.67 9.16 9.41
N GLN A 93 3.36 9.24 8.12
CA GLN A 93 3.36 10.50 7.37
C GLN A 93 2.34 11.50 7.92
N LYS A 94 1.12 11.04 8.24
CA LYS A 94 0.09 11.87 8.87
C LYS A 94 0.55 12.39 10.24
N ALA A 95 1.11 11.54 11.08
CA ALA A 95 1.63 11.93 12.40
C ALA A 95 2.77 12.96 12.27
N GLU A 96 3.69 12.76 11.32
CA GLU A 96 4.78 13.69 11.06
C GLU A 96 4.28 15.05 10.55
N LYS A 97 3.30 15.04 9.64
CA LYS A 97 2.65 16.27 9.15
C LYS A 97 2.03 17.07 10.30
N ILE A 98 1.28 16.41 11.19
CA ILE A 98 0.70 17.04 12.38
C ILE A 98 1.80 17.59 13.29
N ARG A 99 2.88 16.84 13.53
CA ARG A 99 4.03 17.28 14.32
C ARG A 99 4.68 18.51 13.74
N ARG A 100 4.88 18.56 12.41
CA ARG A 100 5.42 19.75 11.71
C ARG A 100 4.50 20.96 11.84
N GLN A 101 3.19 20.78 11.71
CA GLN A 101 2.20 21.85 11.86
C GLN A 101 2.16 22.41 13.29
N LYS A 102 2.26 21.55 14.30
CA LYS A 102 2.28 21.95 15.73
C LYS A 102 3.62 22.54 16.18
N ARG A 103 4.69 22.38 15.40
CA ARG A 103 6.00 22.90 15.75
C ARG A 103 5.97 24.43 15.77
N ARG A 104 6.22 25.01 16.95
CA ARG A 104 6.34 26.49 17.10
C ARG A 104 7.52 27.00 16.26
N ARG A 105 7.30 28.13 15.58
CA ARG A 105 8.36 28.82 14.85
C ARG A 105 9.47 29.25 15.81
N SER A 106 10.71 29.08 15.40
CA SER A 106 11.87 29.51 16.18
C SER A 106 11.84 31.03 16.41
N ARG A 107 12.45 31.49 17.51
CA ARG A 107 12.58 32.94 17.84
C ARG A 107 13.16 33.73 16.66
N ARG A 108 14.20 33.20 16.04
CA ARG A 108 14.87 33.80 14.85
C ARG A 108 13.92 33.94 13.66
N GLN A 109 13.11 32.94 13.40
CA GLN A 109 12.14 32.95 12.29
C GLN A 109 11.00 33.95 12.55
N LYS A 110 10.55 34.09 13.79
CA LYS A 110 9.58 35.11 14.17
C LYS A 110 10.14 36.53 13.97
N GLN A 111 11.39 36.76 14.35
CA GLN A 111 12.05 38.07 14.16
C GLN A 111 12.19 38.43 12.67
N ARG A 112 12.60 37.47 11.81
CA ARG A 112 12.63 37.70 10.36
C ARG A 112 11.27 38.07 9.81
N MET A 113 10.25 37.30 10.16
CA MET A 113 8.88 37.56 9.70
C MET A 113 8.33 38.93 10.16
N LEU A 114 8.70 39.38 11.37
CA LEU A 114 8.35 40.71 11.84
C LEU A 114 9.09 41.79 11.07
N ALA A 115 10.40 41.63 10.84
CA ALA A 115 11.19 42.54 10.03
C ALA A 115 10.63 42.69 8.61
N ASP A 116 10.30 41.59 7.96
CA ASP A 116 9.68 41.59 6.63
C ASP A 116 8.32 42.31 6.61
N LYS A 117 7.49 42.10 7.66
CA LYS A 117 6.21 42.81 7.80
C LYS A 117 6.40 44.32 8.00
N HIS A 118 7.39 44.73 8.76
CA HIS A 118 7.71 46.17 8.96
C HIS A 118 8.17 46.79 7.63
N ALA A 119 9.11 46.16 6.92
CA ALA A 119 9.55 46.65 5.63
C ALA A 119 8.40 46.78 4.60
N HIS A 120 7.49 45.82 4.55
CA HIS A 120 6.31 45.94 3.72
C HIS A 120 5.34 47.04 4.13
N ALA A 121 5.20 47.28 5.45
CA ALA A 121 4.36 48.35 5.96
C ALA A 121 4.94 49.73 5.58
N GLU A 122 6.25 49.92 5.66
CA GLU A 122 6.94 51.15 5.25
C GLU A 122 6.76 51.43 3.76
N ILE A 123 6.92 50.39 2.91
CA ILE A 123 6.68 50.55 1.47
C ILE A 123 5.24 50.95 1.18
N LYS A 124 4.25 50.39 1.90
CA LYS A 124 2.85 50.81 1.75
C LYS A 124 2.59 52.22 2.24
N ALA A 125 3.19 52.64 3.34
CA ALA A 125 3.05 53.99 3.85
C ALA A 125 3.64 55.03 2.90
N ASN A 126 4.81 54.73 2.30
CA ASN A 126 5.43 55.63 1.31
C ASN A 126 4.62 55.74 0.01
N ARG A 127 3.98 54.67 -0.44
CA ARG A 127 3.07 54.72 -1.62
C ARG A 127 1.86 55.62 -1.35
N ARG A 128 1.28 55.59 -0.15
CA ARG A 128 0.14 56.44 0.23
C ARG A 128 0.48 57.94 0.22
N LYS A 129 1.68 58.29 0.69
CA LYS A 129 2.14 59.69 0.68
C LYS A 129 2.30 60.27 -0.71
N VAL A 130 2.63 59.48 -1.70
CA VAL A 130 2.78 59.92 -3.10
C VAL A 130 1.42 60.10 -3.78
N GLU A 131 0.34 59.49 -3.31
CA GLU A 131 -1.01 59.67 -3.85
C GLU A 131 -1.73 60.88 -3.26
N GLU A 132 -1.22 61.48 -2.20
CA GLU A 132 -1.80 62.65 -1.53
C GLU A 132 -1.12 63.99 -1.91
N GLU A 133 -0.04 63.98 -2.72
CA GLU A 133 0.60 65.17 -3.33
C GLU A 133 0.12 65.39 -4.78
#